data_655d7ee273fc69bfcf02e97dc7c2707e
#
_entry.id   655d7ee273fc69bfcf02e97dc7c2707e
#
_cell.length_a   1.000
_cell.length_b   1.000
_cell.length_c   1.000
_cell.angle_alpha   90.00
_cell.angle_beta   90.00
_cell.angle_gamma   90.00
#
_symmetry.space_group_name_H-M   'P 1'
#
loop_
_entity.id
_entity.type
_entity.pdbx_description
1 polymer ?
#
loop_
_entity_poly.entity_id
_entity_poly.type
_entity_poly.pdbx_seq_one_letter_code
_entity_poly.pdbx_strand_id
1 'polypeptide(L)'
;MEITWYGQSCFRLTERGSASVVTDPFDHKVAGYGALKLKSDIVTISHNAPGHNFVNGVKGYKHLLDGPGEYEVGGVFITGVRTNGKNQTGQLRNTLYVFDYDGITIAHLGDLREVPSRSQVDAL
;
A
#
# COMPACT_ATOMS: atom_id res chain seq x y z
N MET A 1 4.33 -11.67 12.74
CA MET A 1 4.25 -10.78 11.57
C MET A 1 5.31 -11.17 10.55
N GLU A 2 4.90 -11.39 9.33
CA GLU A 2 5.81 -11.68 8.23
C GLU A 2 5.67 -10.58 7.18
N ILE A 3 6.80 -10.01 6.77
CA ILE A 3 6.86 -8.98 5.72
C ILE A 3 7.75 -9.52 4.62
N THR A 4 7.20 -9.66 3.41
CA THR A 4 7.93 -10.18 2.27
C THR A 4 7.97 -9.11 1.18
N TRP A 5 9.17 -8.81 0.67
CA TRP A 5 9.36 -7.87 -0.42
C TRP A 5 9.41 -8.61 -1.76
N TYR A 6 8.64 -8.14 -2.72
CA TYR A 6 8.55 -8.74 -4.06
C TYR A 6 9.15 -7.88 -5.16
N GLY A 7 9.69 -6.73 -4.83
CA GLY A 7 10.28 -5.80 -5.77
C GLY A 7 9.57 -4.46 -5.79
N GLN A 8 10.26 -3.40 -6.14
CA GLN A 8 9.77 -2.03 -6.08
C GLN A 8 9.10 -1.72 -4.74
N SER A 9 7.85 -1.27 -4.73
CA SER A 9 7.08 -0.98 -3.51
C SER A 9 6.08 -2.08 -3.18
N CYS A 10 6.26 -3.28 -3.74
CA CYS A 10 5.35 -4.40 -3.50
C CYS A 10 5.81 -5.25 -2.33
N PHE A 11 5.04 -5.22 -1.27
CA PHE A 11 5.26 -6.02 -0.05
C PHE A 11 4.00 -6.81 0.26
N ARG A 12 4.18 -7.95 0.88
CA ARG A 12 3.07 -8.71 1.45
C ARG A 12 3.23 -8.76 2.96
N LEU A 13 2.18 -8.38 3.66
CA LEU A 13 2.12 -8.36 5.12
C LEU A 13 1.16 -9.44 5.58
N THR A 14 1.63 -10.32 6.45
CA THR A 14 0.78 -11.36 7.04
C THR A 14 0.96 -11.42 8.54
N GLU A 15 -0.14 -11.58 9.24
CA GLU A 15 -0.19 -11.82 10.67
C GLU A 15 -1.26 -12.85 10.95
N ARG A 16 -0.94 -13.81 11.79
CA ARG A 16 -1.86 -14.89 12.12
C ARG A 16 -3.16 -14.34 12.74
N GLY A 17 -4.29 -14.73 12.16
CA GLY A 17 -5.60 -14.29 12.64
C GLY A 17 -6.05 -12.93 12.13
N SER A 18 -5.25 -12.28 11.29
CA SER A 18 -5.58 -10.97 10.70
C SER A 18 -5.59 -11.04 9.18
N ALA A 19 -6.23 -10.05 8.55
CA ALA A 19 -6.24 -9.95 7.10
C ALA A 19 -4.84 -9.72 6.55
N SER A 20 -4.51 -10.34 5.42
CA SER A 20 -3.25 -10.12 4.72
C SER A 20 -3.36 -8.93 3.78
N VAL A 21 -2.24 -8.24 3.55
CA VAL A 21 -2.16 -7.06 2.71
C VAL A 21 -1.05 -7.23 1.68
N VAL A 22 -1.34 -6.83 0.44
CA VAL A 22 -0.32 -6.61 -0.60
C VAL A 22 -0.33 -5.12 -0.96
N THR A 23 0.84 -4.50 -0.92
CA THR A 23 1.01 -3.10 -1.28
C THR A 23 1.52 -2.96 -2.71
N ASP A 24 1.02 -2.01 -3.45
CA ASP A 24 1.53 -1.56 -4.76
C ASP A 24 1.98 -2.70 -5.69
N PRO A 25 1.08 -3.61 -6.08
CA PRO A 25 1.44 -4.67 -7.03
C PRO A 25 1.85 -4.07 -8.37
N PHE A 26 2.88 -4.65 -9.00
CA PHE A 26 3.44 -4.14 -10.25
C PHE A 26 3.23 -5.12 -11.40
N ASP A 27 3.20 -4.59 -12.64
CA ASP A 27 3.24 -5.39 -13.85
C ASP A 27 4.70 -5.77 -14.13
N HIS A 28 5.01 -7.06 -14.14
CA HIS A 28 6.38 -7.54 -14.36
C HIS A 28 6.94 -7.11 -15.71
N LYS A 29 6.10 -6.91 -16.71
CA LYS A 29 6.52 -6.44 -18.04
C LYS A 29 7.05 -5.01 -18.01
N VAL A 30 6.57 -4.21 -17.08
CA VAL A 30 7.00 -2.82 -16.93
C VAL A 30 8.19 -2.73 -15.98
N ALA A 31 8.16 -3.50 -14.90
CA ALA A 31 9.16 -3.41 -13.82
C ALA A 31 10.41 -4.26 -14.05
N GLY A 32 10.37 -5.24 -14.95
CA GLY A 32 11.51 -6.11 -15.19
C GLY A 32 11.73 -7.22 -14.17
N TYR A 33 10.80 -7.40 -13.25
CA TYR A 33 10.83 -8.50 -12.27
C TYR A 33 10.04 -9.70 -12.78
N GLY A 34 10.12 -10.81 -12.06
CA GLY A 34 9.28 -11.98 -12.36
C GLY A 34 7.80 -11.68 -12.14
N ALA A 35 6.92 -12.46 -12.76
CA ALA A 35 5.48 -12.27 -12.65
C ALA A 35 5.01 -12.44 -11.19
N LEU A 36 4.14 -11.55 -10.73
CA LEU A 36 3.52 -11.66 -9.42
C LEU A 36 2.43 -12.73 -9.43
N LYS A 37 2.48 -13.63 -8.45
CA LYS A 37 1.44 -14.65 -8.20
C LYS A 37 1.13 -14.64 -6.71
N LEU A 38 0.41 -13.61 -6.27
CA LEU A 38 0.17 -13.36 -4.87
C LEU A 38 -1.31 -13.54 -4.52
N LYS A 39 -1.55 -13.83 -3.25
CA LYS A 39 -2.88 -13.83 -2.65
C LYS A 39 -2.89 -12.90 -1.46
N SER A 40 -3.95 -12.13 -1.30
CA SER A 40 -4.18 -11.34 -0.10
C SER A 40 -5.65 -11.02 0.05
N ASP A 41 -6.03 -10.56 1.23
CA ASP A 41 -7.39 -10.09 1.51
C ASP A 41 -7.56 -8.63 1.09
N ILE A 42 -6.48 -7.85 1.18
CA ILE A 42 -6.47 -6.42 0.96
C ILE A 42 -5.34 -6.07 -0.02
N VAL A 43 -5.61 -5.17 -0.94
CA VAL A 43 -4.60 -4.55 -1.80
C VAL A 43 -4.63 -3.05 -1.57
N THR A 44 -3.47 -2.43 -1.36
CA THR A 44 -3.36 -0.97 -1.27
C THR A 44 -2.57 -0.42 -2.44
N ILE A 45 -3.04 0.70 -2.98
CA ILE A 45 -2.41 1.41 -4.09
C ILE A 45 -2.04 2.81 -3.61
N SER A 46 -0.76 3.14 -3.66
CA SER A 46 -0.28 4.45 -3.24
C SER A 46 -0.56 5.52 -4.29
N HIS A 47 -0.42 5.18 -5.56
CA HIS A 47 -0.69 6.10 -6.67
C HIS A 47 -0.91 5.31 -7.97
N ASN A 48 -1.49 5.97 -8.96
CA ASN A 48 -1.84 5.33 -10.22
C ASN A 48 -0.66 5.37 -11.19
N ALA A 49 0.26 4.43 -11.05
CA ALA A 49 1.42 4.30 -11.94
C ALA A 49 1.71 2.81 -12.18
N PRO A 50 2.25 2.42 -13.37
CA PRO A 50 2.44 1.01 -13.74
C PRO A 50 3.28 0.19 -12.76
N GLY A 51 4.20 0.82 -12.05
CA GLY A 51 5.01 0.15 -11.03
C GLY A 51 4.31 -0.09 -9.71
N HIS A 52 3.05 0.34 -9.52
CA HIS A 52 2.40 0.36 -8.21
C HIS A 52 0.93 -0.06 -8.21
N ASN A 53 0.31 -0.29 -9.37
CA ASN A 53 -1.15 -0.44 -9.45
C ASN A 53 -1.64 -1.69 -10.18
N PHE A 54 -0.81 -2.71 -10.35
CA PHE A 54 -1.20 -3.91 -11.12
C PHE A 54 -1.97 -4.90 -10.24
N VAL A 55 -3.23 -4.62 -9.99
CA VAL A 55 -4.08 -5.44 -9.11
C VAL A 55 -4.32 -6.85 -9.62
N ASN A 56 -4.21 -7.07 -10.94
CA ASN A 56 -4.35 -8.40 -11.53
C ASN A 56 -3.25 -9.37 -11.10
N GLY A 57 -2.15 -8.89 -10.51
CA GLY A 57 -1.11 -9.72 -9.93
C GLY A 57 -1.48 -10.32 -8.58
N VAL A 58 -2.62 -9.94 -8.02
CA VAL A 58 -3.08 -10.41 -6.71
C VAL A 58 -4.42 -11.09 -6.86
N LYS A 59 -4.54 -12.29 -6.28
CA LYS A 59 -5.78 -13.05 -6.32
C LYS A 59 -6.46 -13.06 -4.95
N GLY A 60 -7.78 -13.19 -4.96
CA GLY A 60 -8.57 -13.40 -3.76
C GLY A 60 -8.80 -12.15 -2.91
N TYR A 61 -8.34 -10.98 -3.35
CA TYR A 61 -8.58 -9.77 -2.57
C TYR A 61 -10.06 -9.38 -2.63
N LYS A 62 -10.55 -8.90 -1.49
CA LYS A 62 -11.93 -8.43 -1.35
C LYS A 62 -12.00 -6.92 -1.14
N HIS A 63 -10.89 -6.31 -0.78
CA HIS A 63 -10.81 -4.88 -0.50
C HIS A 63 -9.64 -4.27 -1.25
N LEU A 64 -9.93 -3.26 -2.05
CA LEU A 64 -8.93 -2.46 -2.75
C LEU A 64 -8.99 -1.04 -2.19
N LEU A 65 -7.87 -0.59 -1.61
CA LEU A 65 -7.74 0.74 -1.04
C LEU A 65 -6.81 1.56 -1.93
N ASP A 66 -7.32 2.61 -2.53
CA ASP A 66 -6.59 3.41 -3.51
C ASP A 66 -6.62 4.92 -3.20
N GLY A 67 -6.82 5.28 -1.96
CA GLY A 67 -6.88 6.68 -1.55
C GLY A 67 -6.82 6.85 -0.04
N PRO A 68 -6.77 8.11 0.41
CA PRO A 68 -6.74 8.42 1.84
C PRO A 68 -8.04 8.05 2.54
N GLY A 69 -7.94 7.80 3.82
CA GLY A 69 -9.08 7.44 4.66
C GLY A 69 -8.67 6.56 5.83
N GLU A 70 -9.64 6.15 6.60
CA GLU A 70 -9.47 5.23 7.70
C GLU A 70 -10.30 3.98 7.44
N TYR A 71 -9.67 2.82 7.57
CA TYR A 71 -10.28 1.55 7.26
C TYR A 71 -10.02 0.54 8.37
N GLU A 72 -10.96 -0.34 8.62
CA GLU A 72 -10.76 -1.49 9.50
C GLU A 72 -11.23 -2.74 8.77
N VAL A 73 -10.31 -3.66 8.51
CA VAL A 73 -10.60 -4.89 7.77
C VAL A 73 -9.86 -6.05 8.42
N GLY A 74 -10.61 -7.08 8.83
CA GLY A 74 -10.02 -8.34 9.29
C GLY A 74 -9.01 -8.19 10.42
N GLY A 75 -9.24 -7.29 11.37
CA GLY A 75 -8.35 -7.07 12.50
C GLY A 75 -7.20 -6.12 12.21
N VAL A 76 -7.17 -5.49 11.04
CA VAL A 76 -6.14 -4.52 10.68
C VAL A 76 -6.77 -3.14 10.57
N PHE A 77 -6.20 -2.17 11.31
CA PHE A 77 -6.52 -0.75 11.12
C PHE A 77 -5.59 -0.15 10.10
N ILE A 78 -6.15 0.51 9.09
CA ILE A 78 -5.37 1.09 8.00
C ILE A 78 -5.72 2.57 7.89
N THR A 79 -4.70 3.41 7.96
CA THR A 79 -4.84 4.86 7.76
C THR A 79 -4.11 5.25 6.49
N GLY A 80 -4.83 5.84 5.54
CA GLY A 80 -4.24 6.39 4.32
C GLY A 80 -4.13 7.89 4.43
N VAL A 81 -2.94 8.43 4.16
CA VAL A 81 -2.65 9.87 4.23
C VAL A 81 -2.08 10.32 2.90
N ARG A 82 -2.67 11.36 2.31
CA ARG A 82 -2.20 11.93 1.05
C ARG A 82 -0.93 12.75 1.27
N THR A 83 0.04 12.54 0.39
CA THR A 83 1.32 13.24 0.38
C THR A 83 1.62 13.79 -1.02
N ASN A 84 2.84 14.28 -1.26
CA ASN A 84 3.33 14.88 -2.50
C ASN A 84 2.67 16.19 -2.88
N GLY A 85 2.26 16.99 -1.87
CA GLY A 85 1.83 18.37 -2.06
C GLY A 85 0.39 18.54 -2.52
N LYS A 86 -0.11 19.75 -2.34
CA LYS A 86 -1.51 20.11 -2.61
C LYS A 86 -1.84 20.23 -4.09
N ASN A 87 -0.85 20.56 -4.91
CA ASN A 87 -1.03 20.84 -6.34
C ASN A 87 -0.74 19.63 -7.23
N GLN A 88 -0.40 18.50 -6.64
CA GLN A 88 -0.11 17.29 -7.40
C GLN A 88 -1.40 16.60 -7.81
N THR A 89 -1.45 16.11 -9.05
CA THR A 89 -2.60 15.42 -9.62
C THR A 89 -2.17 14.13 -10.31
N GLY A 90 -3.13 13.25 -10.56
CA GLY A 90 -2.88 12.00 -11.31
C GLY A 90 -1.79 11.15 -10.66
N GLN A 91 -0.77 10.78 -11.42
CA GLN A 91 0.30 9.89 -10.98
C GLN A 91 1.19 10.50 -9.90
N LEU A 92 1.19 11.83 -9.76
CA LEU A 92 2.01 12.50 -8.75
C LEU A 92 1.35 12.51 -7.38
N ARG A 93 0.07 12.24 -7.29
CA ARG A 93 -0.60 12.05 -6.00
C ARG A 93 -0.13 10.75 -5.39
N ASN A 94 0.13 10.79 -4.10
CA ASN A 94 0.57 9.62 -3.35
C ASN A 94 -0.26 9.49 -2.08
N THR A 95 -0.57 8.25 -1.69
CA THR A 95 -1.16 7.93 -0.40
C THR A 95 -0.17 7.03 0.32
N LEU A 96 0.30 7.45 1.48
CA LEU A 96 1.02 6.55 2.36
C LEU A 96 0.01 5.82 3.24
N TYR A 97 0.31 4.59 3.59
CA TYR A 97 -0.58 3.77 4.41
C TYR A 97 0.13 3.35 5.68
N VAL A 98 -0.58 3.45 6.80
CA VAL A 98 -0.13 2.92 8.08
C VAL A 98 -1.02 1.74 8.43
N PHE A 99 -0.40 0.60 8.67
CA PHE A 99 -1.08 -0.64 9.05
C PHE A 99 -0.83 -0.91 10.53
N ASP A 100 -1.89 -0.94 11.31
CA ASP A 100 -1.83 -1.26 12.73
C ASP A 100 -2.35 -2.68 12.95
N TYR A 101 -1.43 -3.57 13.31
CA TYR A 101 -1.67 -4.98 13.59
C TYR A 101 -1.49 -5.25 15.09
N ASP A 102 -2.28 -4.69 15.93
CA ASP A 102 -2.26 -4.96 17.37
C ASP A 102 -0.86 -5.24 17.94
N GLY A 103 -0.12 -4.17 18.20
CA GLY A 103 1.24 -4.24 18.74
C GLY A 103 2.35 -3.99 17.72
N ILE A 104 2.06 -4.01 16.42
CA ILE A 104 3.03 -3.68 15.38
C ILE A 104 2.40 -2.69 14.40
N THR A 105 3.09 -1.57 14.18
CA THR A 105 2.66 -0.55 13.24
C THR A 105 3.66 -0.47 12.08
N ILE A 106 3.16 -0.56 10.85
CA ILE A 106 3.98 -0.54 9.65
C ILE A 106 3.52 0.61 8.78
N ALA A 107 4.45 1.44 8.32
CA ALA A 107 4.17 2.51 7.37
C ALA A 107 4.73 2.16 6.00
N HIS A 108 3.87 2.21 4.97
CA HIS A 108 4.26 2.06 3.57
C HIS A 108 4.16 3.42 2.89
N LEU A 109 5.30 3.95 2.48
CA LEU A 109 5.38 5.34 2.02
C LEU A 109 4.98 5.53 0.55
N GLY A 110 4.83 4.44 -0.20
CA GLY A 110 4.46 4.49 -1.61
C GLY A 110 5.53 5.17 -2.45
N ASP A 111 5.12 6.21 -3.18
CA ASP A 111 6.02 7.03 -4.01
C ASP A 111 6.18 8.42 -3.40
N LEU A 112 6.59 8.46 -2.14
CA LEU A 112 6.80 9.72 -1.42
C LEU A 112 7.94 10.51 -2.05
N ARG A 113 7.65 11.72 -2.53
CA ARG A 113 8.59 12.55 -3.28
C ARG A 113 9.00 13.83 -2.58
N GLU A 114 8.39 14.14 -1.46
CA GLU A 114 8.70 15.35 -0.69
C GLU A 114 8.60 15.07 0.80
N VAL A 115 9.19 15.96 1.58
CA VAL A 115 9.10 15.85 3.05
C VAL A 115 7.65 16.06 3.46
N PRO A 116 7.05 15.12 4.22
CA PRO A 116 5.68 15.30 4.70
C PRO A 116 5.57 16.51 5.60
N SER A 117 4.43 17.20 5.54
CA SER A 117 4.12 18.26 6.46
C SER A 117 3.93 17.72 7.88
N ARG A 118 4.01 18.61 8.87
CA ARG A 118 3.78 18.20 10.25
C ARG A 118 2.38 17.59 10.45
N SER A 119 1.37 18.18 9.80
CA SER A 119 0.01 17.64 9.89
C SER A 119 -0.10 16.23 9.28
N GLN A 120 0.63 15.96 8.21
CA GLN A 120 0.69 14.63 7.62
C GLN A 120 1.37 13.63 8.55
N VAL A 121 2.47 14.02 9.18
CA VAL A 121 3.17 13.18 10.16
C VAL A 121 2.29 12.93 11.38
N ASP A 122 1.61 13.94 11.88
CA ASP A 122 0.74 13.80 13.05
C ASP A 122 -0.49 12.91 12.78
N ALA A 123 -0.91 12.76 11.52
CA ALA A 123 -2.01 11.89 11.13
C ALA A 123 -1.64 10.39 11.12
N LEU A 124 -0.37 10.08 11.26
CA LEU A 124 0.10 8.68 11.27
C LEU A 124 -0.04 7.99 12.65
#